data_f938df43406ad7405f79e54ded19fd3a
#
_entry.id   f938df43406ad7405f79e54ded19fd3a
#
_cell.length_a   1.000
_cell.length_b   1.000
_cell.length_c   1.000
_cell.angle_alpha   90.00
_cell.angle_beta   90.00
_cell.angle_gamma   90.00
#
_symmetry.space_group_name_H-M   'P 1'
#
loop_
_entity.id
_entity.type
_entity.pdbx_description
1 polymer ?
#
loop_
_entity_poly.entity_id
_entity_poly.type
_entity_poly.pdbx_seq_one_letter_code
_entity_poly.pdbx_strand_id
1 'polypeptide(L)'
;MKYLTCILALLSLLACQEQQKVPQKIEEVVKEKSIRQINEELVLKGYKTFDFVDETTKDTILMQQYFIAFLKRGPIRSQNKTEADSLQALHLEHLGRMYNEGYADISGPFGDDGDIRGITIYNTPTLEMADSLANMDPMVKAGRLVIEIHPWWAAKGFPLR
;
A
#
# COMPACT_ATOMS: atom_id res chain seq x y z
N MET A 1 -41.81 -83.47 -7.85
CA MET A 1 -42.67 -82.86 -6.83
C MET A 1 -41.80 -82.68 -5.60
N LYS A 2 -41.39 -81.50 -5.29
CA LYS A 2 -41.00 -80.98 -3.94
C LYS A 2 -40.54 -79.54 -4.10
N TYR A 3 -41.35 -78.63 -3.68
CA TYR A 3 -41.10 -77.21 -3.69
C TYR A 3 -40.17 -76.83 -2.52
N LEU A 4 -39.04 -76.20 -2.84
CA LEU A 4 -38.13 -75.70 -1.87
C LEU A 4 -38.27 -74.16 -1.87
N THR A 5 -38.95 -73.63 -0.86
CA THR A 5 -39.15 -72.18 -0.65
C THR A 5 -37.88 -71.56 -0.09
N CYS A 6 -37.19 -70.70 -0.86
CA CYS A 6 -36.12 -69.86 -0.36
C CYS A 6 -36.73 -68.58 0.26
N ILE A 7 -36.54 -68.43 1.56
CA ILE A 7 -36.85 -67.21 2.29
C ILE A 7 -35.60 -66.28 2.14
N LEU A 8 -35.78 -65.17 1.43
CA LEU A 8 -34.78 -64.14 1.28
C LEU A 8 -34.95 -63.12 2.42
N ALA A 9 -34.02 -63.15 3.38
CA ALA A 9 -33.98 -62.17 4.47
C ALA A 9 -33.35 -60.88 3.95
N LEU A 10 -34.12 -59.80 3.84
CA LEU A 10 -33.64 -58.44 3.58
C LEU A 10 -33.05 -57.89 4.86
N LEU A 11 -31.72 -57.82 4.94
CA LEU A 11 -31.02 -56.95 5.91
C LEU A 11 -31.01 -55.52 5.41
N SER A 12 -31.83 -54.67 5.99
CA SER A 12 -31.76 -53.22 5.81
C SER A 12 -30.61 -52.66 6.63
N LEU A 13 -29.51 -52.34 5.98
CA LEU A 13 -28.41 -51.55 6.52
C LEU A 13 -28.86 -50.09 6.68
N LEU A 14 -29.19 -49.65 7.90
CA LEU A 14 -29.26 -48.21 8.23
C LEU A 14 -27.84 -47.65 8.25
N ALA A 15 -27.45 -47.00 7.16
CA ALA A 15 -26.25 -46.17 7.13
C ALA A 15 -26.60 -44.84 7.83
N CYS A 16 -26.13 -44.67 9.08
CA CYS A 16 -26.06 -43.38 9.72
C CYS A 16 -25.11 -42.51 8.95
N GLN A 17 -25.60 -41.57 8.12
CA GLN A 17 -24.80 -40.50 7.58
C GLN A 17 -24.50 -39.51 8.68
N GLU A 18 -23.31 -39.60 9.24
CA GLU A 18 -22.72 -38.57 10.09
C GLU A 18 -22.48 -37.32 9.24
N GLN A 19 -23.37 -36.34 9.36
CA GLN A 19 -23.18 -35.02 8.75
C GLN A 19 -21.94 -34.38 9.37
N GLN A 20 -20.82 -34.42 8.66
CA GLN A 20 -19.66 -33.61 8.97
C GLN A 20 -20.09 -32.14 8.92
N LYS A 21 -20.23 -31.52 10.09
CA LYS A 21 -20.33 -30.06 10.22
C LYS A 21 -19.06 -29.46 9.66
N VAL A 22 -19.11 -28.92 8.44
CA VAL A 22 -18.08 -28.05 7.89
C VAL A 22 -17.94 -26.90 8.87
N PRO A 23 -16.73 -26.63 9.40
CA PRO A 23 -16.56 -25.49 10.29
C PRO A 23 -16.85 -24.23 9.47
N GLN A 24 -17.89 -23.50 9.87
CA GLN A 24 -18.15 -22.16 9.36
C GLN A 24 -16.92 -21.31 9.72
N LYS A 25 -16.15 -20.96 8.71
CA LYS A 25 -15.11 -19.94 8.81
C LYS A 25 -15.85 -18.65 9.20
N ILE A 26 -15.74 -18.25 10.46
CA ILE A 26 -16.22 -16.96 10.92
C ILE A 26 -15.34 -15.95 10.18
N GLU A 27 -15.85 -15.36 9.10
CA GLU A 27 -15.27 -14.17 8.52
C GLU A 27 -15.44 -13.07 9.56
N GLU A 28 -14.35 -12.75 10.22
CA GLU A 28 -14.27 -11.60 11.12
C GLU A 28 -14.56 -10.38 10.25
N VAL A 29 -15.76 -9.83 10.36
CA VAL A 29 -16.14 -8.60 9.68
C VAL A 29 -15.26 -7.50 10.26
N VAL A 30 -14.16 -7.19 9.56
CA VAL A 30 -13.31 -6.05 9.89
C VAL A 30 -14.19 -4.80 9.76
N LYS A 31 -14.64 -4.29 10.89
CA LYS A 31 -15.45 -3.08 10.94
C LYS A 31 -14.60 -1.92 10.42
N GLU A 32 -14.98 -1.34 9.30
CA GLU A 32 -14.30 -0.16 8.76
C GLU A 32 -14.30 0.96 9.80
N LYS A 33 -13.11 1.57 9.97
CA LYS A 33 -12.93 2.69 10.88
C LYS A 33 -13.69 3.91 10.36
N SER A 34 -14.35 4.62 11.26
CA SER A 34 -14.95 5.92 10.91
C SER A 34 -13.84 6.95 10.61
N ILE A 35 -14.18 7.99 9.83
CA ILE A 35 -13.29 9.13 9.53
C ILE A 35 -12.72 9.73 10.82
N ARG A 36 -13.54 9.87 11.85
CA ARG A 36 -13.10 10.36 13.16
C ARG A 36 -12.00 9.47 13.80
N GLN A 37 -12.19 8.16 13.79
CA GLN A 37 -11.20 7.23 14.35
C GLN A 37 -9.88 7.27 13.56
N ILE A 38 -9.97 7.36 12.22
CA ILE A 38 -8.79 7.50 11.36
C ILE A 38 -8.05 8.79 11.68
N ASN A 39 -8.77 9.91 11.82
CA ASN A 39 -8.20 11.21 12.16
C ASN A 39 -7.49 11.18 13.52
N GLU A 40 -8.15 10.67 14.56
CA GLU A 40 -7.58 10.53 15.91
C GLU A 40 -6.27 9.72 15.90
N GLU A 41 -6.23 8.60 15.16
CA GLU A 41 -5.02 7.79 15.02
C GLU A 41 -3.88 8.52 14.30
N LEU A 42 -4.19 9.29 13.25
CA LEU A 42 -3.20 10.07 12.51
C LEU A 42 -2.61 11.18 13.38
N VAL A 43 -3.46 11.92 14.08
CA VAL A 43 -3.03 13.00 15.00
C VAL A 43 -2.14 12.44 16.11
N LEU A 44 -2.50 11.29 16.69
CA LEU A 44 -1.67 10.61 17.71
C LEU A 44 -0.29 10.21 17.19
N LYS A 45 -0.17 9.91 15.90
CA LYS A 45 1.09 9.59 15.22
C LYS A 45 1.86 10.83 14.74
N GLY A 46 1.35 12.04 15.01
CA GLY A 46 1.99 13.30 14.65
C GLY A 46 1.71 13.80 13.23
N TYR A 47 0.78 13.19 12.51
CA TYR A 47 0.37 13.66 11.18
C TYR A 47 -0.47 14.93 11.29
N LYS A 48 -0.33 15.82 10.30
CA LYS A 48 -1.20 16.98 10.16
C LYS A 48 -2.42 16.60 9.33
N THR A 49 -3.60 16.90 9.86
CA THR A 49 -4.89 16.61 9.24
C THR A 49 -5.84 17.78 9.42
N PHE A 50 -6.83 17.87 8.55
CA PHE A 50 -8.07 18.62 8.75
C PHE A 50 -9.18 17.92 7.98
N ASP A 51 -10.43 18.21 8.33
CA ASP A 51 -11.60 17.69 7.62
C ASP A 51 -12.55 18.81 7.21
N PHE A 52 -13.35 18.54 6.20
CA PHE A 52 -14.45 19.39 5.76
C PHE A 52 -15.60 18.54 5.25
N VAL A 53 -16.81 19.14 5.19
CA VAL A 53 -17.98 18.50 4.61
C VAL A 53 -18.11 18.94 3.16
N ASP A 54 -18.15 17.98 2.23
CA ASP A 54 -18.45 18.26 0.84
C ASP A 54 -19.89 18.76 0.69
N GLU A 55 -20.06 19.92 0.07
CA GLU A 55 -21.38 20.58 -0.02
C GLU A 55 -22.38 19.81 -0.89
N THR A 56 -21.90 19.00 -1.83
CA THR A 56 -22.71 18.23 -2.78
C THR A 56 -23.11 16.88 -2.20
N THR A 57 -22.13 16.10 -1.76
CA THR A 57 -22.34 14.71 -1.27
C THR A 57 -22.74 14.67 0.20
N LYS A 58 -22.43 15.72 0.98
CA LYS A 58 -22.56 15.80 2.43
C LYS A 58 -21.65 14.86 3.19
N ASP A 59 -20.69 14.25 2.50
CA ASP A 59 -19.69 13.39 3.12
C ASP A 59 -18.60 14.22 3.82
N THR A 60 -18.06 13.69 4.90
CA THR A 60 -16.89 14.26 5.56
C THR A 60 -15.64 13.79 4.84
N ILE A 61 -14.85 14.70 4.30
CA ILE A 61 -13.58 14.45 3.63
C ILE A 61 -12.45 14.75 4.61
N LEU A 62 -11.65 13.73 4.91
CA LEU A 62 -10.43 13.89 5.73
C LEU A 62 -9.24 14.19 4.83
N MET A 63 -8.59 15.32 5.07
CA MET A 63 -7.34 15.71 4.41
C MET A 63 -6.16 15.37 5.30
N GLN A 64 -5.12 14.78 4.69
CA GLN A 64 -3.84 14.49 5.34
C GLN A 64 -2.72 15.24 4.61
N GLN A 65 -1.76 15.79 5.37
CA GLN A 65 -0.54 16.30 4.78
C GLN A 65 0.42 15.14 4.48
N TYR A 66 0.87 15.10 3.24
CA TYR A 66 1.96 14.27 2.72
C TYR A 66 3.12 15.15 2.31
N PHE A 67 4.21 14.54 1.85
CA PHE A 67 5.35 15.26 1.29
C PHE A 67 5.66 14.70 -0.10
N ILE A 68 5.50 15.53 -1.13
CA ILE A 68 5.84 15.14 -2.48
C ILE A 68 7.29 15.49 -2.77
N ALA A 69 8.10 14.48 -3.02
CA ALA A 69 9.49 14.61 -3.41
C ALA A 69 9.60 14.54 -4.93
N PHE A 70 10.11 15.59 -5.54
CA PHE A 70 10.52 15.63 -6.94
C PHE A 70 11.96 15.15 -7.05
N LEU A 71 12.16 14.05 -7.78
CA LEU A 71 13.47 13.49 -8.09
C LEU A 71 14.00 14.17 -9.34
N LYS A 72 14.89 15.14 -9.18
CA LYS A 72 15.42 15.94 -10.28
C LYS A 72 16.75 15.38 -10.77
N ARG A 73 17.11 15.74 -11.99
CA ARG A 73 18.41 15.39 -12.58
C ARG A 73 19.54 15.97 -11.75
N GLY A 74 20.40 15.11 -11.21
CA GLY A 74 21.57 15.51 -10.44
C GLY A 74 22.77 15.88 -11.33
N PRO A 75 23.76 16.60 -10.78
CA PRO A 75 24.91 17.11 -11.53
C PRO A 75 25.95 16.05 -11.88
N ILE A 76 25.99 14.92 -11.15
CA ILE A 76 27.03 13.90 -11.36
C ILE A 76 26.53 12.83 -12.34
N ARG A 77 27.13 12.81 -13.55
CA ARG A 77 26.77 11.93 -14.67
C ARG A 77 27.95 11.15 -15.22
N SER A 78 29.07 11.12 -14.48
CA SER A 78 30.32 10.48 -14.91
C SER A 78 30.36 8.97 -14.77
N GLN A 79 29.32 8.38 -14.15
CA GLN A 79 29.23 6.92 -13.97
C GLN A 79 29.20 6.22 -15.34
N ASN A 80 29.99 5.14 -15.49
CA ASN A 80 29.88 4.26 -16.65
C ASN A 80 28.54 3.48 -16.61
N LYS A 81 28.25 2.73 -17.69
CA LYS A 81 26.99 2.01 -17.82
C LYS A 81 26.75 1.02 -16.69
N THR A 82 27.75 0.25 -16.29
CA THR A 82 27.62 -0.76 -15.23
C THR A 82 27.31 -0.12 -13.87
N GLU A 83 28.01 0.97 -13.54
CA GLU A 83 27.75 1.74 -12.33
C GLU A 83 26.35 2.36 -12.34
N ALA A 84 25.93 2.91 -13.48
CA ALA A 84 24.60 3.48 -13.62
C ALA A 84 23.47 2.45 -13.47
N ASP A 85 23.65 1.26 -14.06
CA ASP A 85 22.70 0.15 -13.94
C ASP A 85 22.63 -0.36 -12.49
N SER A 86 23.77 -0.46 -11.79
CA SER A 86 23.81 -0.85 -10.38
C SER A 86 23.11 0.18 -9.48
N LEU A 87 23.35 1.47 -9.71
CA LEU A 87 22.66 2.54 -8.97
C LEU A 87 21.16 2.53 -9.23
N GLN A 88 20.73 2.23 -10.47
CA GLN A 88 19.32 2.11 -10.82
C GLN A 88 18.66 0.95 -10.03
N ALA A 89 19.32 -0.20 -9.95
CA ALA A 89 18.79 -1.35 -9.20
C ALA A 89 18.63 -1.01 -7.70
N LEU A 90 19.63 -0.40 -7.09
CA LEU A 90 19.60 0.02 -5.69
C LEU A 90 18.54 1.11 -5.41
N HIS A 91 18.33 2.02 -6.38
CA HIS A 91 17.28 3.02 -6.33
C HIS A 91 15.89 2.36 -6.28
N LEU A 92 15.63 1.43 -7.20
CA LEU A 92 14.35 0.71 -7.22
C LEU A 92 14.10 -0.12 -5.95
N GLU A 93 15.16 -0.73 -5.41
CA GLU A 93 15.10 -1.42 -4.12
C GLU A 93 14.75 -0.44 -2.98
N HIS A 94 15.37 0.75 -2.96
CA HIS A 94 15.06 1.80 -1.98
C HIS A 94 13.59 2.24 -2.07
N LEU A 95 13.08 2.53 -3.28
CA LEU A 95 11.66 2.91 -3.46
C LEU A 95 10.71 1.80 -3.00
N GLY A 96 11.01 0.55 -3.36
CA GLY A 96 10.24 -0.62 -2.91
C GLY A 96 10.23 -0.77 -1.40
N ARG A 97 11.35 -0.53 -0.73
CA ARG A 97 11.45 -0.54 0.72
C ARG A 97 10.61 0.59 1.35
N MET A 98 10.67 1.81 0.82
CA MET A 98 9.85 2.92 1.32
C MET A 98 8.35 2.61 1.26
N TYR A 99 7.91 1.96 0.19
CA TYR A 99 6.53 1.50 0.04
C TYR A 99 6.18 0.38 1.04
N ASN A 100 7.00 -0.67 1.13
CA ASN A 100 6.74 -1.82 1.97
C ASN A 100 6.75 -1.48 3.47
N GLU A 101 7.57 -0.52 3.88
CA GLU A 101 7.65 -0.03 5.27
C GLU A 101 6.57 1.04 5.57
N GLY A 102 5.76 1.44 4.58
CA GLY A 102 4.66 2.40 4.73
C GLY A 102 5.11 3.86 4.80
N TYR A 103 6.35 4.17 4.44
CA TYR A 103 6.86 5.53 4.41
C TYR A 103 6.52 6.29 3.14
N ALA A 104 6.19 5.59 2.05
CA ALA A 104 5.74 6.19 0.81
C ALA A 104 4.53 5.43 0.24
N ASP A 105 3.57 6.15 -0.31
CA ASP A 105 2.36 5.57 -0.90
C ASP A 105 2.49 5.37 -2.41
N ILE A 106 3.21 6.27 -3.10
CA ILE A 106 3.33 6.27 -4.57
C ILE A 106 4.74 6.71 -4.95
N SER A 107 5.34 6.00 -5.91
CA SER A 107 6.56 6.41 -6.59
C SER A 107 6.47 6.08 -8.07
N GLY A 108 7.00 6.95 -8.92
CA GLY A 108 7.01 6.69 -10.35
C GLY A 108 7.83 7.70 -11.16
N PRO A 109 8.34 7.27 -12.33
CA PRO A 109 9.05 8.15 -13.25
C PRO A 109 8.08 9.02 -14.05
N PHE A 110 8.55 10.20 -14.52
CA PHE A 110 7.88 10.93 -15.59
C PHE A 110 8.15 10.26 -16.94
N GLY A 111 7.19 10.38 -17.85
CA GLY A 111 7.28 9.81 -19.20
C GLY A 111 8.09 10.64 -20.20
N ASP A 112 8.47 11.86 -19.82
CA ASP A 112 9.31 12.75 -20.63
C ASP A 112 10.78 12.71 -20.21
N ASP A 113 11.64 13.44 -20.92
CA ASP A 113 13.08 13.57 -20.61
C ASP A 113 13.42 14.93 -19.97
N GLY A 114 12.48 15.49 -19.20
CA GLY A 114 12.64 16.75 -18.46
C GLY A 114 13.66 16.69 -17.33
N ASP A 115 13.82 17.79 -16.62
CA ASP A 115 14.69 17.88 -15.44
C ASP A 115 14.14 17.07 -14.27
N ILE A 116 12.82 17.04 -14.09
CA ILE A 116 12.15 16.21 -13.08
C ILE A 116 12.04 14.79 -13.65
N ARG A 117 12.68 13.84 -12.98
CA ARG A 117 12.77 12.44 -13.43
C ARG A 117 11.66 11.55 -12.90
N GLY A 118 11.06 11.92 -11.77
CA GLY A 118 9.99 11.19 -11.12
C GLY A 118 9.55 11.86 -9.84
N ILE A 119 8.58 11.25 -9.19
CA ILE A 119 8.10 11.67 -7.87
C ILE A 119 8.04 10.49 -6.90
N THR A 120 8.10 10.82 -5.61
CA THR A 120 7.69 9.94 -4.51
C THR A 120 6.79 10.73 -3.57
N ILE A 121 5.64 10.18 -3.23
CA ILE A 121 4.74 10.75 -2.23
C ILE A 121 5.01 10.05 -0.90
N TYR A 122 5.68 10.76 0.00
CA TYR A 122 6.01 10.28 1.33
C TYR A 122 4.83 10.45 2.28
N ASN A 123 4.52 9.38 3.01
CA ASN A 123 3.51 9.31 4.06
C ASN A 123 4.23 9.29 5.42
N THR A 124 4.74 10.45 5.81
CA THR A 124 5.49 10.64 7.05
C THR A 124 4.87 11.78 7.86
N PRO A 125 5.02 11.80 9.20
CA PRO A 125 4.45 12.87 10.02
C PRO A 125 5.15 14.21 9.84
N THR A 126 6.43 14.23 9.42
CA THR A 126 7.21 15.46 9.29
C THR A 126 8.00 15.55 7.99
N LEU A 127 8.30 16.77 7.55
CA LEU A 127 9.14 17.05 6.40
C LEU A 127 10.56 16.49 6.60
N GLU A 128 11.12 16.65 7.80
CA GLU A 128 12.48 16.22 8.14
C GLU A 128 12.62 14.70 7.99
N MET A 129 11.58 13.95 8.35
CA MET A 129 11.57 12.51 8.16
C MET A 129 11.51 12.14 6.67
N ALA A 130 10.64 12.79 5.88
CA ALA A 130 10.55 12.59 4.43
C ALA A 130 11.89 12.90 3.74
N ASP A 131 12.52 14.04 4.08
CA ASP A 131 13.80 14.47 3.54
C ASP A 131 14.92 13.48 3.89
N SER A 132 14.99 13.05 5.14
CA SER A 132 15.96 12.05 5.57
C SER A 132 15.83 10.74 4.78
N LEU A 133 14.61 10.22 4.62
CA LEU A 133 14.35 9.00 3.87
C LEU A 133 14.68 9.15 2.39
N ALA A 134 14.29 10.27 1.75
CA ALA A 134 14.59 10.55 0.35
C ALA A 134 16.10 10.63 0.08
N ASN A 135 16.85 11.25 0.99
CA ASN A 135 18.31 11.36 0.88
C ASN A 135 19.08 10.06 1.21
N MET A 136 18.39 9.02 1.70
CA MET A 136 18.98 7.68 1.83
C MET A 136 19.11 6.96 0.49
N ASP A 137 18.43 7.41 -0.56
CA ASP A 137 18.48 6.83 -1.90
C ASP A 137 19.92 6.80 -2.45
N PRO A 138 20.42 5.64 -2.92
CA PRO A 138 21.76 5.52 -3.51
C PRO A 138 22.01 6.42 -4.72
N MET A 139 20.99 6.69 -5.54
CA MET A 139 21.13 7.65 -6.66
C MET A 139 21.29 9.09 -6.19
N VAL A 140 20.64 9.47 -5.09
CA VAL A 140 20.80 10.79 -4.48
C VAL A 140 22.19 10.91 -3.86
N LYS A 141 22.63 9.89 -3.10
CA LYS A 141 23.99 9.85 -2.52
C LYS A 141 25.10 9.91 -3.57
N ALA A 142 24.86 9.31 -4.75
CA ALA A 142 25.78 9.34 -5.88
C ALA A 142 25.71 10.65 -6.71
N GLY A 143 24.83 11.59 -6.34
CA GLY A 143 24.63 12.85 -7.04
C GLY A 143 24.01 12.73 -8.43
N ARG A 144 23.44 11.54 -8.78
CA ARG A 144 22.71 11.36 -10.06
C ARG A 144 21.31 11.94 -9.99
N LEU A 145 20.73 12.01 -8.78
CA LEU A 145 19.48 12.68 -8.47
C LEU A 145 19.71 13.72 -7.39
N VAL A 146 18.90 14.76 -7.41
CA VAL A 146 18.71 15.70 -6.30
C VAL A 146 17.23 15.73 -5.96
N ILE A 147 16.93 15.99 -4.70
CA ILE A 147 15.57 15.97 -4.18
C ILE A 147 15.11 17.40 -3.91
N GLU A 148 13.86 17.68 -4.29
CA GLU A 148 13.11 18.87 -3.92
C GLU A 148 11.78 18.41 -3.30
N ILE A 149 11.51 18.75 -2.03
CA ILE A 149 10.34 18.26 -1.31
C ILE A 149 9.40 19.40 -0.95
N HIS A 150 8.11 19.17 -1.18
CA HIS A 150 7.05 20.08 -0.82
C HIS A 150 5.97 19.40 0.04
N PRO A 151 5.43 20.08 1.07
CA PRO A 151 4.22 19.63 1.73
C PRO A 151 3.04 19.66 0.76
N TRP A 152 2.25 18.61 0.78
CA TRP A 152 1.13 18.42 -0.14
C TRP A 152 -0.08 17.84 0.58
N TRP A 153 -1.26 18.39 0.32
CA TRP A 153 -2.50 17.94 0.95
C TRP A 153 -3.28 17.05 0.00
N ALA A 154 -3.70 15.89 0.49
CA ALA A 154 -4.56 14.98 -0.26
C ALA A 154 -5.68 14.42 0.62
N ALA A 155 -6.80 14.07 -0.02
CA ALA A 155 -7.89 13.38 0.64
C ALA A 155 -7.47 11.96 1.01
N LYS A 156 -7.62 11.60 2.29
CA LYS A 156 -7.30 10.26 2.80
C LYS A 156 -8.29 9.24 2.27
N GLY A 157 -7.75 8.15 1.71
CA GLY A 157 -8.56 7.06 1.18
C GLY A 157 -9.01 7.22 -0.27
N PHE A 158 -8.56 8.26 -0.99
CA PHE A 158 -8.81 8.44 -2.42
C PHE A 158 -7.65 7.87 -3.24
N PRO A 159 -7.77 6.63 -3.77
CA PRO A 159 -6.72 6.01 -4.57
C PRO A 159 -6.65 6.56 -5.99
N LEU A 160 -5.53 6.34 -6.66
CA LEU A 160 -5.47 6.48 -8.11
C LEU A 160 -6.42 5.45 -8.77
N ARG A 161 -7.07 5.82 -9.87
CA ARG A 161 -8.01 4.98 -10.63
C ARG A 161 -7.51 4.77 -12.05
#